data_718d80aa80037bb6f9dc1f77497ed328
#
_entry.id   718d80aa80037bb6f9dc1f77497ed328
#
_cell.length_a   1.000
_cell.length_b   1.000
_cell.length_c   1.000
_cell.angle_alpha   90.00
_cell.angle_beta   90.00
_cell.angle_gamma   90.00
#
_symmetry.space_group_name_H-M   'P 1'
#
loop_
_entity.id
_entity.type
_entity.pdbx_description
1 polymer ?
#
loop_
_entity_poly.entity_id
_entity_poly.type
_entity_poly.pdbx_seq_one_letter_code
_entity_poly.pdbx_strand_id
1 'polypeptide(L)'
;MKHQQSSMYVDLQQYQLHLRRLIPLQQSLSPILFLHGAIENGRIFYSHSGKGLACFLADQGYIGYCADFAGRGLSQPQLVTGFDQNQHQVITRDIPALIDFVYQQHQQPLTIIAHSWGGVLLAASLSRFPELISKVRAKIYFGTKRVISVQSLERKIKIDWVWNRLAPWLGKQYGYVPARQWRLGADNES
;
A
#
# COMPACT_ATOMS: atom_id res chain seq x y z
N MET A 1 2.53 8.98 -22.51
CA MET A 1 3.11 8.76 -21.17
C MET A 1 4.25 9.77 -21.02
N LYS A 2 4.15 10.69 -20.06
CA LYS A 2 5.15 11.75 -19.81
C LYS A 2 6.02 11.41 -18.58
N HIS A 3 6.09 10.12 -18.22
CA HIS A 3 6.89 9.60 -17.12
C HIS A 3 7.51 8.26 -17.48
N GLN A 4 8.59 7.89 -16.75
CA GLN A 4 9.20 6.58 -16.77
C GLN A 4 8.78 5.78 -15.54
N GLN A 5 8.70 4.46 -15.66
CA GLN A 5 8.39 3.56 -14.56
C GLN A 5 9.56 2.59 -14.31
N SER A 6 9.94 2.44 -13.06
CA SER A 6 10.97 1.48 -12.63
C SER A 6 10.59 0.81 -11.31
N SER A 7 11.11 -0.39 -11.06
CA SER A 7 11.00 -1.07 -9.77
C SER A 7 12.19 -0.70 -8.89
N MET A 8 11.91 -0.51 -7.59
CA MET A 8 12.89 -0.36 -6.53
C MET A 8 12.51 -1.26 -5.37
N TYR A 9 13.46 -1.57 -4.50
CA TYR A 9 13.22 -2.41 -3.32
C TYR A 9 13.82 -1.73 -2.09
N VAL A 10 13.06 -1.77 -0.99
CA VAL A 10 13.51 -1.36 0.34
C VAL A 10 13.80 -2.64 1.12
N ASP A 11 15.06 -2.85 1.48
CA ASP A 11 15.51 -4.03 2.21
C ASP A 11 15.27 -3.84 3.71
N LEU A 12 14.55 -4.77 4.32
CA LEU A 12 14.27 -4.84 5.75
C LEU A 12 14.90 -6.07 6.42
N GLN A 13 16.03 -6.58 5.86
CA GLN A 13 16.81 -7.73 6.32
C GLN A 13 16.10 -9.09 6.15
N GLN A 14 14.85 -9.21 6.57
CA GLN A 14 14.06 -10.45 6.48
C GLN A 14 13.20 -10.52 5.23
N TYR A 15 12.89 -9.37 4.63
CA TYR A 15 12.07 -9.23 3.43
C TYR A 15 12.35 -7.90 2.74
N GLN A 16 11.89 -7.79 1.50
CA GLN A 16 12.05 -6.58 0.69
C GLN A 16 10.69 -6.04 0.28
N LEU A 17 10.46 -4.75 0.49
CA LEU A 17 9.27 -4.05 0.03
C LEU A 17 9.51 -3.51 -1.37
N HIS A 18 8.61 -3.84 -2.30
CA HIS A 18 8.65 -3.28 -3.65
C HIS A 18 8.04 -1.89 -3.69
N LEU A 19 8.65 -1.01 -4.48
CA LEU A 19 8.15 0.29 -4.87
C LEU A 19 8.16 0.42 -6.39
N ARG A 20 7.00 0.68 -6.99
CA ARG A 20 6.96 1.17 -8.36
C ARG A 20 7.22 2.68 -8.32
N ARG A 21 8.37 3.08 -8.85
CA ARG A 21 8.74 4.48 -8.99
C ARG A 21 8.28 5.01 -10.36
N LEU A 22 7.61 6.16 -10.34
CA LEU A 22 7.19 6.90 -11.52
C LEU A 22 7.90 8.25 -11.54
N ILE A 23 8.75 8.47 -12.54
CA ILE A 23 9.56 9.69 -12.67
C ILE A 23 9.05 10.50 -13.86
N PRO A 24 8.64 11.76 -13.67
CA PRO A 24 8.28 12.65 -14.78
C PRO A 24 9.46 12.87 -15.72
N LEU A 25 9.19 13.02 -17.02
CA LEU A 25 10.22 13.31 -18.02
C LEU A 25 10.62 14.79 -18.04
N GLN A 26 9.84 15.63 -17.37
CA GLN A 26 10.11 17.06 -17.20
C GLN A 26 10.57 17.35 -15.76
N GLN A 27 10.61 18.62 -15.37
CA GLN A 27 11.02 19.04 -14.04
C GLN A 27 10.22 18.30 -12.95
N SER A 28 10.93 17.72 -11.99
CA SER A 28 10.35 16.97 -10.89
C SER A 28 9.87 17.89 -9.76
N LEU A 29 8.63 17.66 -9.33
CA LEU A 29 8.02 18.26 -8.13
C LEU A 29 8.25 17.37 -6.89
N SER A 30 7.45 17.61 -5.86
CA SER A 30 7.56 16.85 -4.59
C SER A 30 7.23 15.36 -4.75
N PRO A 31 7.86 14.48 -3.96
CA PRO A 31 7.56 13.04 -3.97
C PRO A 31 6.20 12.73 -3.33
N ILE A 32 5.56 11.69 -3.85
CA ILE A 32 4.30 11.14 -3.36
C ILE A 32 4.47 9.64 -3.10
N LEU A 33 4.18 9.21 -1.87
CA LEU A 33 4.10 7.81 -1.50
C LEU A 33 2.64 7.34 -1.55
N PHE A 34 2.37 6.23 -2.25
CA PHE A 34 1.05 5.63 -2.36
C PHE A 34 1.00 4.33 -1.55
N LEU A 35 0.00 4.20 -0.67
CA LEU A 35 -0.22 3.05 0.20
C LEU A 35 -1.57 2.40 -0.09
N HIS A 36 -1.56 1.13 -0.44
CA HIS A 36 -2.76 0.37 -0.81
C HIS A 36 -3.54 -0.18 0.39
N GLY A 37 -4.74 -0.72 0.15
CA GLY A 37 -5.62 -1.32 1.16
C GLY A 37 -5.30 -2.79 1.49
N ALA A 38 -6.24 -3.48 2.17
CA ALA A 38 -6.01 -4.78 2.80
C ALA A 38 -5.75 -5.93 1.81
N ILE A 39 -6.52 -6.03 0.73
CA ILE A 39 -6.44 -7.09 -0.30
C ILE A 39 -6.06 -6.52 -1.65
N GLU A 40 -5.09 -5.64 -1.64
CA GLU A 40 -4.63 -4.85 -2.78
C GLU A 40 -3.11 -4.87 -2.84
N ASN A 41 -2.57 -4.28 -3.89
CA ASN A 41 -1.16 -3.94 -4.05
C ASN A 41 -1.04 -2.56 -4.71
N GLY A 42 0.16 -2.08 -4.95
CA GLY A 42 0.44 -0.76 -5.51
C GLY A 42 -0.20 -0.53 -6.89
N ARG A 43 -0.57 -1.58 -7.62
CA ARG A 43 -1.18 -1.49 -8.96
C ARG A 43 -2.56 -0.83 -9.00
N ILE A 44 -3.23 -0.66 -7.85
CA ILE A 44 -4.45 0.15 -7.80
C ILE A 44 -4.20 1.62 -8.18
N PHE A 45 -2.96 2.08 -8.10
CA PHE A 45 -2.57 3.46 -8.41
C PHE A 45 -1.94 3.64 -9.78
N TYR A 46 -1.43 2.57 -10.40
CA TYR A 46 -0.75 2.62 -11.69
C TYR A 46 -1.02 1.38 -12.55
N SER A 47 -0.79 1.52 -13.85
CA SER A 47 -0.65 0.40 -14.78
C SER A 47 0.60 0.57 -15.64
N HIS A 48 1.09 -0.52 -16.22
CA HIS A 48 2.21 -0.48 -17.18
C HIS A 48 1.88 0.34 -18.43
N SER A 49 0.59 0.42 -18.80
CA SER A 49 0.12 1.24 -19.92
C SER A 49 0.01 2.75 -19.60
N GLY A 50 0.43 3.18 -18.41
CA GLY A 50 0.43 4.60 -18.01
C GLY A 50 -0.92 5.13 -17.51
N LYS A 51 -1.84 4.26 -17.08
CA LYS A 51 -3.13 4.64 -16.50
C LYS A 51 -3.08 4.55 -14.97
N GLY A 52 -3.90 5.35 -14.30
CA GLY A 52 -4.04 5.39 -12.84
C GLY A 52 -3.60 6.72 -12.24
N LEU A 53 -3.95 6.93 -10.97
CA LEU A 53 -3.73 8.20 -10.26
C LEU A 53 -2.23 8.55 -10.19
N ALA A 54 -1.38 7.58 -9.90
CA ALA A 54 0.05 7.80 -9.80
C ALA A 54 0.65 8.18 -11.17
N CYS A 55 0.18 7.55 -12.26
CA CYS A 55 0.59 7.90 -13.62
C CYS A 55 0.14 9.31 -13.98
N PHE A 56 -1.10 9.66 -13.65
CA PHE A 56 -1.62 11.01 -13.90
C PHE A 56 -0.79 12.06 -13.18
N LEU A 57 -0.49 11.87 -11.88
CA LEU A 57 0.30 12.82 -11.10
C LEU A 57 1.75 12.88 -11.58
N ALA A 58 2.32 11.77 -12.03
CA ALA A 58 3.65 11.77 -12.64
C ALA A 58 3.68 12.55 -13.97
N ASP A 59 2.63 12.43 -14.78
CA ASP A 59 2.49 13.26 -16.00
C ASP A 59 2.31 14.77 -15.70
N GLN A 60 1.91 15.13 -14.46
CA GLN A 60 1.87 16.51 -13.95
C GLN A 60 3.17 16.95 -13.25
N GLY A 61 4.21 16.12 -13.24
CA GLY A 61 5.53 16.47 -12.71
C GLY A 61 5.81 15.97 -11.29
N TYR A 62 4.91 15.23 -10.63
CA TYR A 62 5.17 14.64 -9.31
C TYR A 62 5.93 13.33 -9.43
N ILE A 63 6.80 13.05 -8.47
CA ILE A 63 7.51 11.76 -8.40
C ILE A 63 6.65 10.78 -7.59
N GLY A 64 6.17 9.70 -8.21
CA GLY A 64 5.33 8.69 -7.55
C GLY A 64 6.11 7.49 -7.03
N TYR A 65 5.76 6.99 -5.86
CA TYR A 65 6.24 5.76 -5.26
C TYR A 65 5.04 4.91 -4.81
N CYS A 66 4.65 3.93 -5.62
CA CYS A 66 3.54 3.02 -5.26
C CYS A 66 4.13 1.80 -4.54
N ALA A 67 3.86 1.71 -3.24
CA ALA A 67 4.39 0.65 -2.40
C ALA A 67 3.53 -0.62 -2.49
N ASP A 68 4.20 -1.76 -2.41
CA ASP A 68 3.61 -3.05 -2.07
C ASP A 68 4.02 -3.41 -0.64
N PHE A 69 3.07 -3.64 0.25
CA PHE A 69 3.38 -4.15 1.59
C PHE A 69 3.95 -5.58 1.52
N ALA A 70 4.63 -6.02 2.57
CA ALA A 70 5.24 -7.34 2.60
C ALA A 70 4.22 -8.46 2.26
N GLY A 71 4.65 -9.43 1.45
CA GLY A 71 3.81 -10.50 0.94
C GLY A 71 2.77 -10.07 -0.11
N ARG A 72 2.81 -8.82 -0.59
CA ARG A 72 1.90 -8.27 -1.60
C ARG A 72 2.64 -7.83 -2.86
N GLY A 73 1.90 -7.83 -3.97
CA GLY A 73 2.42 -7.37 -5.25
C GLY A 73 3.75 -8.00 -5.63
N LEU A 74 4.81 -7.19 -5.77
CA LEU A 74 6.16 -7.63 -6.11
C LEU A 74 7.12 -7.64 -4.90
N SER A 75 6.63 -7.38 -3.67
CA SER A 75 7.43 -7.51 -2.45
C SER A 75 7.86 -8.97 -2.22
N GLN A 76 9.06 -9.18 -1.66
CA GLN A 76 9.67 -10.50 -1.47
C GLN A 76 9.92 -10.80 0.01
N PRO A 77 9.69 -12.06 0.47
CA PRO A 77 9.08 -13.15 -0.28
C PRO A 77 7.59 -12.92 -0.56
N GLN A 78 7.05 -13.64 -1.54
CA GLN A 78 5.60 -13.69 -1.77
C GLN A 78 4.90 -14.35 -0.58
N LEU A 79 3.63 -14.00 -0.37
CA LEU A 79 2.82 -14.61 0.69
C LEU A 79 2.70 -16.13 0.47
N VAL A 80 3.27 -16.89 1.39
CA VAL A 80 3.23 -18.35 1.44
C VAL A 80 2.89 -18.81 2.85
N THR A 81 2.50 -20.08 2.99
CA THR A 81 2.26 -20.68 4.32
C THR A 81 3.52 -20.54 5.17
N GLY A 82 3.36 -20.03 6.39
CA GLY A 82 4.46 -19.78 7.31
C GLY A 82 5.15 -18.41 7.17
N PHE A 83 4.75 -17.60 6.20
CA PHE A 83 5.19 -16.21 6.15
C PHE A 83 4.42 -15.39 7.19
N ASP A 84 5.08 -15.09 8.31
CA ASP A 84 4.48 -14.33 9.41
C ASP A 84 4.58 -12.83 9.11
N GLN A 85 3.54 -12.32 8.48
CA GLN A 85 3.33 -10.89 8.32
C GLN A 85 2.00 -10.48 8.94
N ASN A 86 2.07 -9.52 9.83
CA ASN A 86 0.89 -8.99 10.50
C ASN A 86 0.83 -7.45 10.41
N GLN A 87 -0.33 -6.91 10.75
CA GLN A 87 -0.56 -5.45 10.70
C GLN A 87 0.38 -4.66 11.62
N HIS A 88 0.82 -5.28 12.72
CA HIS A 88 1.76 -4.64 13.63
C HIS A 88 3.11 -4.37 12.94
N GLN A 89 3.61 -5.31 12.13
CA GLN A 89 4.83 -5.11 11.34
C GLN A 89 4.66 -4.01 10.29
N VAL A 90 3.52 -3.97 9.60
CA VAL A 90 3.24 -2.88 8.64
C VAL A 90 3.27 -1.50 9.34
N ILE A 91 2.65 -1.40 10.52
CA ILE A 91 2.62 -0.14 11.30
C ILE A 91 4.00 0.24 11.82
N THR A 92 4.78 -0.75 12.32
CA THR A 92 6.01 -0.47 13.09
C THR A 92 7.30 -0.57 12.28
N ARG A 93 7.26 -1.17 11.09
CA ARG A 93 8.44 -1.39 10.24
C ARG A 93 8.23 -0.91 8.82
N ASP A 94 7.21 -1.40 8.10
CA ASP A 94 7.05 -1.14 6.67
C ASP A 94 6.80 0.34 6.39
N ILE A 95 5.78 0.94 7.01
CA ILE A 95 5.42 2.35 6.77
C ILE A 95 6.53 3.29 7.20
N PRO A 96 7.14 3.17 8.41
CA PRO A 96 8.30 3.97 8.76
C PRO A 96 9.45 3.86 7.74
N ALA A 97 9.82 2.65 7.35
CA ALA A 97 10.90 2.43 6.39
C ALA A 97 10.60 3.02 4.99
N LEU A 98 9.35 2.91 4.52
CA LEU A 98 8.93 3.49 3.24
C LEU A 98 8.98 5.03 3.28
N ILE A 99 8.52 5.65 4.38
CA ILE A 99 8.60 7.11 4.57
C ILE A 99 10.06 7.56 4.60
N ASP A 100 10.89 6.88 5.38
CA ASP A 100 12.31 7.21 5.51
C ASP A 100 13.05 7.03 4.19
N PHE A 101 12.80 5.94 3.48
CA PHE A 101 13.40 5.69 2.19
C PHE A 101 13.08 6.81 1.18
N VAL A 102 11.81 7.17 1.02
CA VAL A 102 11.42 8.23 0.08
C VAL A 102 11.97 9.59 0.51
N TYR A 103 11.93 9.89 1.81
CA TYR A 103 12.50 11.12 2.35
C TYR A 103 14.01 11.21 2.07
N GLN A 104 14.76 10.14 2.29
CA GLN A 104 16.21 10.10 2.04
C GLN A 104 16.56 10.31 0.56
N GLN A 105 15.74 9.82 -0.37
CA GLN A 105 15.94 10.02 -1.80
C GLN A 105 15.82 11.49 -2.23
N HIS A 106 15.02 12.29 -1.53
CA HIS A 106 14.66 13.63 -1.97
C HIS A 106 15.05 14.75 -1.00
N GLN A 107 15.37 14.43 0.25
CA GLN A 107 15.66 15.37 1.34
C GLN A 107 14.58 16.46 1.50
N GLN A 108 13.32 16.13 1.21
CA GLN A 108 12.17 17.00 1.34
C GLN A 108 10.93 16.22 1.80
N PRO A 109 10.01 16.86 2.56
CA PRO A 109 8.79 16.20 3.02
C PRO A 109 7.92 15.72 1.86
N LEU A 110 7.40 14.50 1.98
CA LEU A 110 6.57 13.84 0.98
C LEU A 110 5.09 13.97 1.27
N THR A 111 4.26 13.90 0.22
CA THR A 111 2.82 13.69 0.35
C THR A 111 2.55 12.18 0.40
N ILE A 112 1.63 11.74 1.26
CA ILE A 112 1.20 10.34 1.32
C ILE A 112 -0.26 10.23 0.89
N ILE A 113 -0.51 9.39 -0.11
CA ILE A 113 -1.85 9.04 -0.58
C ILE A 113 -2.13 7.60 -0.16
N ALA A 114 -3.15 7.39 0.68
CA ALA A 114 -3.48 6.08 1.21
C ALA A 114 -4.92 5.69 0.87
N HIS A 115 -5.10 4.45 0.43
CA HIS A 115 -6.41 3.89 0.11
C HIS A 115 -6.88 2.94 1.21
N SER A 116 -8.17 3.04 1.57
CA SER A 116 -8.88 2.08 2.43
C SER A 116 -8.10 1.78 3.74
N TRP A 117 -7.78 0.51 3.98
CA TRP A 117 -7.06 0.06 5.18
C TRP A 117 -5.63 0.60 5.30
N GLY A 118 -4.97 0.89 4.18
CA GLY A 118 -3.65 1.54 4.17
C GLY A 118 -3.64 2.87 4.90
N GLY A 119 -4.75 3.64 4.83
CA GLY A 119 -4.89 4.88 5.59
C GLY A 119 -5.05 4.67 7.08
N VAL A 120 -5.69 3.58 7.51
CA VAL A 120 -5.79 3.21 8.94
C VAL A 120 -4.41 2.85 9.49
N LEU A 121 -3.64 2.05 8.73
CA LEU A 121 -2.27 1.65 9.10
C LEU A 121 -1.32 2.86 9.15
N LEU A 122 -1.44 3.78 8.17
CA LEU A 122 -0.69 5.04 8.15
C LEU A 122 -0.99 5.89 9.39
N ALA A 123 -2.27 6.08 9.73
CA ALA A 123 -2.65 6.85 10.90
C ALA A 123 -2.09 6.24 12.19
N ALA A 124 -2.15 4.92 12.33
CA ALA A 124 -1.59 4.19 13.47
C ALA A 124 -0.06 4.33 13.53
N SER A 125 0.63 4.24 12.39
CA SER A 125 2.09 4.40 12.30
C SER A 125 2.53 5.81 12.72
N LEU A 126 1.90 6.86 12.18
CA LEU A 126 2.24 8.23 12.52
C LEU A 126 1.89 8.61 13.97
N SER A 127 0.88 7.97 14.56
CA SER A 127 0.56 8.13 15.98
C SER A 127 1.60 7.48 16.89
N ARG A 128 2.20 6.38 16.45
CA ARG A 128 3.23 5.65 17.20
C ARG A 128 4.62 6.27 17.05
N PHE A 129 4.91 6.86 15.89
CA PHE A 129 6.19 7.44 15.52
C PHE A 129 6.00 8.91 15.10
N PRO A 130 5.75 9.81 16.07
CA PRO A 130 5.47 11.21 15.77
C PRO A 130 6.63 11.94 15.09
N GLU A 131 7.86 11.46 15.22
CA GLU A 131 9.05 11.97 14.52
C GLU A 131 8.94 11.88 12.99
N LEU A 132 8.16 10.93 12.45
CA LEU A 132 7.90 10.81 11.03
C LEU A 132 7.07 11.98 10.47
N ILE A 133 6.33 12.69 11.32
CA ILE A 133 5.44 13.79 10.90
C ILE A 133 6.24 14.91 10.22
N SER A 134 7.46 15.17 10.68
CA SER A 134 8.34 16.18 10.07
C SER A 134 8.73 15.84 8.62
N LYS A 135 8.67 14.55 8.23
CA LYS A 135 8.95 14.06 6.88
C LYS A 135 7.70 14.03 6.00
N VAL A 136 6.52 14.35 6.53
CA VAL A 136 5.24 14.27 5.82
C VAL A 136 4.63 15.65 5.64
N ARG A 137 4.54 16.10 4.39
CA ARG A 137 3.92 17.39 4.01
C ARG A 137 2.40 17.35 4.12
N ALA A 138 1.79 16.30 3.59
CA ALA A 138 0.33 16.14 3.54
C ALA A 138 -0.07 14.66 3.52
N LYS A 139 -1.29 14.39 3.97
CA LYS A 139 -1.91 13.07 3.94
C LYS A 139 -3.25 13.16 3.24
N ILE A 140 -3.48 12.32 2.23
CA ILE A 140 -4.71 12.23 1.46
C ILE A 140 -5.25 10.81 1.62
N TYR A 141 -6.50 10.69 2.08
CA TYR A 141 -7.14 9.41 2.36
C TYR A 141 -8.31 9.17 1.41
N PHE A 142 -8.29 8.05 0.70
CA PHE A 142 -9.40 7.58 -0.13
C PHE A 142 -10.07 6.37 0.53
N GLY A 143 -11.37 6.49 0.82
CA GLY A 143 -12.17 5.39 1.38
C GLY A 143 -11.67 4.85 2.73
N THR A 144 -10.83 5.59 3.44
CA THR A 144 -10.25 5.17 4.72
C THR A 144 -11.29 5.21 5.82
N LYS A 145 -11.62 4.04 6.36
CA LYS A 145 -12.52 3.89 7.52
C LYS A 145 -12.05 2.74 8.41
N ARG A 146 -11.97 3.00 9.71
CA ARG A 146 -11.70 1.95 10.71
C ARG A 146 -12.94 1.10 10.98
N VAL A 147 -14.11 1.72 10.96
CA VAL A 147 -15.40 1.06 11.20
C VAL A 147 -16.36 1.39 10.08
N ILE A 148 -16.97 0.36 9.48
CA ILE A 148 -18.00 0.52 8.47
C ILE A 148 -19.36 0.58 9.16
N SER A 149 -19.92 1.78 9.27
CA SER A 149 -21.20 2.05 9.96
C SER A 149 -22.44 1.88 9.08
N VAL A 150 -22.27 1.80 7.74
CA VAL A 150 -23.40 1.64 6.81
C VAL A 150 -24.09 0.31 7.04
N GLN A 151 -25.41 0.34 7.26
CA GLN A 151 -26.24 -0.87 7.41
C GLN A 151 -26.79 -1.27 6.03
N SER A 152 -26.24 -2.31 5.44
CA SER A 152 -26.73 -2.89 4.18
C SER A 152 -26.62 -4.42 4.21
N LEU A 153 -27.41 -5.10 3.39
CA LEU A 153 -27.32 -6.56 3.24
C LEU A 153 -25.94 -6.95 2.70
N GLU A 154 -25.41 -6.16 1.78
CA GLU A 154 -24.08 -6.36 1.20
C GLU A 154 -22.99 -6.28 2.27
N ARG A 155 -23.05 -5.32 3.20
CA ARG A 155 -22.13 -5.23 4.33
C ARG A 155 -22.23 -6.47 5.22
N LYS A 156 -23.46 -6.92 5.57
CA LYS A 156 -23.67 -8.12 6.40
C LYS A 156 -23.01 -9.34 5.76
N ILE A 157 -23.17 -9.54 4.46
CA ILE A 157 -22.57 -10.67 3.77
C ILE A 157 -21.03 -10.50 3.67
N LYS A 158 -20.54 -9.37 3.13
CA LYS A 158 -19.11 -9.18 2.86
C LYS A 158 -18.28 -9.01 4.12
N ILE A 159 -18.78 -8.26 5.11
CA ILE A 159 -18.02 -7.95 6.33
C ILE A 159 -18.34 -8.93 7.44
N ASP A 160 -19.63 -9.10 7.81
CA ASP A 160 -19.98 -9.85 9.00
C ASP A 160 -19.78 -11.37 8.79
N TRP A 161 -20.06 -11.87 7.58
CA TRP A 161 -19.91 -13.30 7.29
C TRP A 161 -18.56 -13.63 6.60
N VAL A 162 -18.25 -13.01 5.46
CA VAL A 162 -17.02 -13.35 4.72
C VAL A 162 -15.79 -12.89 5.50
N TRP A 163 -15.70 -11.62 5.87
CA TRP A 163 -14.49 -11.06 6.48
C TRP A 163 -14.30 -11.52 7.94
N ASN A 164 -15.37 -11.54 8.74
CA ASN A 164 -15.26 -11.85 10.17
C ASN A 164 -15.34 -13.34 10.50
N ARG A 165 -15.82 -14.20 9.59
CA ARG A 165 -15.95 -15.64 9.84
C ARG A 165 -15.17 -16.49 8.84
N LEU A 166 -15.41 -16.32 7.53
CA LEU A 166 -14.81 -17.15 6.50
C LEU A 166 -13.31 -16.89 6.36
N ALA A 167 -12.88 -15.62 6.31
CA ALA A 167 -11.47 -15.28 6.17
C ALA A 167 -10.60 -15.78 7.34
N PRO A 168 -11.00 -15.66 8.63
CA PRO A 168 -10.26 -16.25 9.73
C PRO A 168 -10.20 -17.79 9.68
N TRP A 169 -11.29 -18.43 9.24
CA TRP A 169 -11.31 -19.88 9.06
C TRP A 169 -10.32 -20.33 7.98
N LEU A 170 -10.32 -19.65 6.82
CA LEU A 170 -9.35 -19.91 5.76
C LEU A 170 -7.91 -19.64 6.21
N GLY A 171 -7.69 -18.54 6.94
CA GLY A 171 -6.39 -18.24 7.52
C GLY A 171 -5.86 -19.35 8.43
N LYS A 172 -6.74 -19.99 9.18
CA LYS A 172 -6.36 -21.15 10.00
C LYS A 172 -6.01 -22.39 9.17
N GLN A 173 -6.71 -22.61 8.04
CA GLN A 173 -6.49 -23.79 7.19
C GLN A 173 -5.25 -23.64 6.28
N TYR A 174 -5.06 -22.46 5.70
CA TYR A 174 -4.02 -22.22 4.68
C TYR A 174 -2.84 -21.37 5.20
N GLY A 175 -2.94 -20.81 6.41
CA GLY A 175 -1.98 -19.83 6.92
C GLY A 175 -2.16 -18.43 6.34
N TYR A 176 -3.04 -18.26 5.35
CA TYR A 176 -3.37 -16.97 4.71
C TYR A 176 -4.76 -17.03 4.06
N VAL A 177 -5.30 -15.86 3.68
CA VAL A 177 -6.56 -15.79 2.91
C VAL A 177 -6.23 -15.84 1.41
N PRO A 178 -6.65 -16.87 0.66
CA PRO A 178 -6.33 -17.03 -0.76
C PRO A 178 -7.16 -16.09 -1.65
N ALA A 179 -7.08 -14.78 -1.41
CA ALA A 179 -7.88 -13.76 -2.07
C ALA A 179 -7.70 -13.78 -3.61
N ARG A 180 -6.48 -14.08 -4.06
CA ARG A 180 -6.14 -14.19 -5.48
C ARG A 180 -6.91 -15.32 -6.20
N GLN A 181 -7.01 -16.50 -5.57
CA GLN A 181 -7.75 -17.64 -6.17
C GLN A 181 -9.25 -17.33 -6.30
N TRP A 182 -9.78 -16.47 -5.43
CA TRP A 182 -11.20 -16.11 -5.39
C TRP A 182 -11.50 -14.81 -6.11
N ARG A 183 -10.52 -14.23 -6.79
CA ARG A 183 -10.64 -12.96 -7.50
C ARG A 183 -11.16 -11.83 -6.60
N LEU A 184 -10.69 -11.78 -5.35
CA LEU A 184 -11.00 -10.72 -4.41
C LEU A 184 -9.87 -9.70 -4.41
N GLY A 185 -10.20 -8.41 -4.64
CA GLY A 185 -9.26 -7.30 -4.62
C GLY A 185 -8.36 -7.20 -5.86
N ALA A 186 -7.45 -6.25 -5.84
CA ALA A 186 -6.54 -5.92 -6.95
C ALA A 186 -5.30 -6.82 -7.03
N ASP A 187 -5.10 -7.71 -6.07
CA ASP A 187 -4.00 -8.70 -6.07
C ASP A 187 -4.27 -9.88 -7.02
N ASN A 188 -5.37 -9.80 -7.79
CA ASN A 188 -5.85 -10.86 -8.66
C ASN A 188 -5.20 -10.92 -10.04
N GLU A 189 -4.23 -10.08 -10.32
CA GLU A 189 -3.62 -10.13 -11.62
C GLU A 189 -2.61 -11.27 -11.74
N SER A 190 -2.98 -12.20 -12.63
CA SER A 190 -2.12 -13.21 -13.23
C SER A 190 -1.04 -12.55 -14.07
#